data_e12f38c80de83b06c7fb51fd4a710f08
#
_entry.id   e12f38c80de83b06c7fb51fd4a710f08
#
_cell.length_a   1.000
_cell.length_b   1.000
_cell.length_c   1.000
_cell.angle_alpha   90.00
_cell.angle_beta   90.00
_cell.angle_gamma   90.00
#
_symmetry.space_group_name_H-M   'P 1'
#
loop_
_entity.id
_entity.type
_entity.pdbx_description
1 polymer ?
#
loop_
_entity_poly.entity_id
_entity_poly.type
_entity_poly.pdbx_seq_one_letter_code
_entity_poly.pdbx_strand_id
1 'polypeptide(L)'
;MKKYLMIAVAALVIASCSEKKFHVEGSISNAKDSLLLLENVGIEEINVVDSVRLDADGTFSFSGDAQEAPEFYRLRIAGQIINVSIDSTETVTVKAQYPQMATDYEISGSDNCLKIKELALKQIDLRQRAIAVNENESLTVEATNDSILGMIRQYKDEVKKDYIYAAPDKAYAYFALFQTLGDMLLFNPRTDREDIKAFAAVATSWDSNYPNSARGANLHNIAIEGMKNVRINDAARNQNIDASKISSAGVIDIALRDNKGKMRRLTDLKGQVVLLDFHVFAANESPARILLLRELYNKYHGQGLEIYQVSIDPDEHFWKQQTAALPWINVRDGEGLQSQTLAIYNVQGIPDYFLIDRGNNIVGRAQNIKDLEEAIKNLL
;
A
#
# COMPACT_ATOMS: atom_id res chain seq x y z
N MET A 1 -1.88 -51.38 77.48
CA MET A 1 -1.74 -51.55 76.04
C MET A 1 -2.35 -50.22 75.43
N LYS A 2 -1.46 -49.34 75.04
CA LYS A 2 -1.87 -48.03 74.47
C LYS A 2 -1.93 -48.12 72.94
N LYS A 3 -3.08 -47.95 72.36
CA LYS A 3 -3.28 -47.89 70.93
C LYS A 3 -2.94 -46.48 70.47
N TYR A 4 -1.90 -46.31 69.68
CA TYR A 4 -1.56 -45.10 68.97
C TYR A 4 -2.42 -45.00 67.71
N LEU A 5 -3.28 -44.03 67.65
CA LEU A 5 -4.03 -43.66 66.46
C LEU A 5 -3.18 -42.69 65.61
N MET A 6 -2.62 -43.20 64.50
CA MET A 6 -1.94 -42.37 63.51
C MET A 6 -2.99 -41.64 62.64
N ILE A 7 -3.13 -40.36 62.78
CA ILE A 7 -3.88 -39.52 61.85
C ILE A 7 -2.90 -39.10 60.75
N ALA A 8 -3.12 -39.70 59.57
CA ALA A 8 -2.43 -39.24 58.35
C ALA A 8 -3.15 -38.04 57.81
N VAL A 9 -2.57 -36.84 57.96
CA VAL A 9 -3.02 -35.61 57.30
C VAL A 9 -2.50 -35.68 55.84
N ALA A 10 -3.40 -36.01 54.91
CA ALA A 10 -3.13 -35.87 53.50
C ALA A 10 -3.21 -34.39 53.13
N ALA A 11 -2.05 -33.75 52.97
CA ALA A 11 -1.99 -32.42 52.38
C ALA A 11 -2.31 -32.54 50.90
N LEU A 12 -3.52 -32.18 50.51
CA LEU A 12 -3.90 -31.91 49.11
C LEU A 12 -3.13 -30.65 48.67
N VAL A 13 -2.04 -30.82 47.96
CA VAL A 13 -1.44 -29.76 47.17
C VAL A 13 -2.37 -29.54 45.98
N ILE A 14 -3.28 -28.56 46.11
CA ILE A 14 -4.01 -28.04 44.97
C ILE A 14 -2.96 -27.28 44.16
N ALA A 15 -2.39 -27.94 43.13
CA ALA A 15 -1.69 -27.25 42.08
C ALA A 15 -2.74 -26.43 41.34
N SER A 16 -2.96 -25.19 41.82
CA SER A 16 -3.65 -24.17 41.01
C SER A 16 -2.79 -23.94 39.79
N CYS A 17 -3.19 -24.51 38.65
CA CYS A 17 -2.77 -23.98 37.35
C CYS A 17 -3.32 -22.58 37.30
N SER A 18 -2.53 -21.57 37.72
CA SER A 18 -2.87 -20.20 37.41
C SER A 18 -2.75 -20.07 35.93
N GLU A 19 -3.87 -19.98 35.24
CA GLU A 19 -3.89 -19.60 33.83
C GLU A 19 -3.07 -18.32 33.69
N LYS A 20 -2.05 -18.39 32.85
CA LYS A 20 -1.22 -17.23 32.56
C LYS A 20 -2.05 -16.27 31.75
N LYS A 21 -2.36 -15.09 32.31
CA LYS A 21 -3.20 -14.07 31.67
C LYS A 21 -2.44 -12.76 31.60
N PHE A 22 -2.73 -11.98 30.56
CA PHE A 22 -2.40 -10.58 30.52
C PHE A 22 -3.56 -9.74 31.07
N HIS A 23 -3.25 -8.51 31.45
CA HIS A 23 -4.27 -7.55 31.90
C HIS A 23 -4.08 -6.20 31.21
N VAL A 24 -5.21 -5.58 30.86
CA VAL A 24 -5.27 -4.17 30.41
C VAL A 24 -6.28 -3.48 31.29
N GLU A 25 -5.80 -2.59 32.17
CA GLU A 25 -6.60 -1.98 33.19
C GLU A 25 -6.32 -0.48 33.33
N GLY A 26 -7.15 0.23 34.07
CA GLY A 26 -6.93 1.64 34.34
C GLY A 26 -8.21 2.43 34.52
N SER A 27 -8.16 3.70 34.11
CA SER A 27 -9.31 4.60 34.23
C SER A 27 -9.37 5.61 33.07
N ILE A 28 -10.59 5.92 32.63
CA ILE A 28 -10.86 6.97 31.64
C ILE A 28 -11.87 7.94 32.27
N SER A 29 -11.36 9.07 32.72
CA SER A 29 -12.21 10.11 33.30
C SER A 29 -13.12 10.79 32.29
N ASN A 30 -14.22 11.39 32.74
CA ASN A 30 -15.22 12.06 31.90
C ASN A 30 -15.89 11.14 30.86
N ALA A 31 -15.84 9.82 31.05
CA ALA A 31 -16.38 8.83 30.14
C ALA A 31 -17.57 8.06 30.71
N LYS A 32 -18.24 8.60 31.75
CA LYS A 32 -19.41 7.97 32.37
C LYS A 32 -20.43 7.55 31.30
N ASP A 33 -21.00 6.36 31.47
CA ASP A 33 -21.99 5.73 30.57
C ASP A 33 -21.46 5.44 29.15
N SER A 34 -20.19 5.69 28.85
CA SER A 34 -19.57 5.31 27.58
C SER A 34 -19.26 3.82 27.53
N LEU A 35 -19.39 3.22 26.34
CA LEU A 35 -18.97 1.84 26.11
C LEU A 35 -17.48 1.84 25.69
N LEU A 36 -16.64 1.30 26.56
CA LEU A 36 -15.22 1.04 26.26
C LEU A 36 -15.11 -0.37 25.69
N LEU A 37 -14.47 -0.46 24.53
CA LEU A 37 -14.19 -1.72 23.84
C LEU A 37 -12.70 -2.05 23.97
N LEU A 38 -12.38 -3.31 24.24
CA LEU A 38 -11.08 -3.91 23.95
C LEU A 38 -11.20 -4.66 22.63
N GLU A 39 -10.44 -4.24 21.63
CA GLU A 39 -10.45 -4.84 20.30
C GLU A 39 -9.08 -5.44 19.99
N ASN A 40 -9.04 -6.66 19.43
CA ASN A 40 -7.84 -7.22 18.83
C ASN A 40 -7.72 -6.73 17.39
N VAL A 41 -6.56 -6.15 17.05
CA VAL A 41 -6.23 -5.70 15.70
C VAL A 41 -5.56 -6.87 14.97
N GLY A 42 -6.37 -7.77 14.42
CA GLY A 42 -5.91 -8.92 13.65
C GLY A 42 -5.21 -8.55 12.34
N ILE A 43 -4.72 -9.56 11.63
CA ILE A 43 -4.08 -9.37 10.31
C ILE A 43 -5.12 -9.00 9.25
N GLU A 44 -6.29 -9.66 9.29
CA GLU A 44 -7.34 -9.50 8.29
C GLU A 44 -8.47 -8.58 8.78
N GLU A 45 -8.80 -8.64 10.07
CA GLU A 45 -9.93 -7.93 10.64
C GLU A 45 -9.68 -7.47 12.08
N ILE A 46 -10.53 -6.56 12.55
CA ILE A 46 -10.52 -6.08 13.92
C ILE A 46 -11.72 -6.67 14.64
N ASN A 47 -11.45 -7.40 15.72
CA ASN A 47 -12.45 -8.10 16.49
C ASN A 47 -12.62 -7.51 17.88
N VAL A 48 -13.87 -7.32 18.33
CA VAL A 48 -14.16 -6.98 19.73
C VAL A 48 -13.87 -8.20 20.60
N VAL A 49 -12.94 -8.06 21.53
CA VAL A 49 -12.57 -9.11 22.50
C VAL A 49 -13.45 -9.02 23.73
N ASP A 50 -13.62 -7.78 24.25
CA ASP A 50 -14.40 -7.53 25.45
C ASP A 50 -14.93 -6.08 25.46
N SER A 51 -15.86 -5.79 26.35
CA SER A 51 -16.42 -4.45 26.51
C SER A 51 -16.91 -4.18 27.92
N VAL A 52 -16.80 -2.94 28.35
CA VAL A 52 -17.34 -2.49 29.63
C VAL A 52 -18.03 -1.12 29.49
N ARG A 53 -19.17 -0.97 30.14
CA ARG A 53 -19.79 0.35 30.29
C ARG A 53 -19.19 1.04 31.51
N LEU A 54 -18.51 2.14 31.27
CA LEU A 54 -17.81 2.87 32.32
C LEU A 54 -18.78 3.53 33.29
N ASP A 55 -18.48 3.44 34.57
CA ASP A 55 -19.18 4.14 35.65
C ASP A 55 -18.64 5.58 35.87
N ALA A 56 -18.99 6.18 36.97
CA ALA A 56 -18.58 7.54 37.30
C ALA A 56 -17.06 7.66 37.56
N ASP A 57 -16.41 6.61 38.04
CA ASP A 57 -14.99 6.55 38.31
C ASP A 57 -14.19 6.23 37.03
N GLY A 58 -14.86 5.76 35.99
CA GLY A 58 -14.28 5.43 34.68
C GLY A 58 -13.29 4.27 34.74
N THR A 59 -13.31 3.45 35.79
CA THR A 59 -12.38 2.33 35.95
C THR A 59 -12.74 1.15 35.05
N PHE A 60 -11.73 0.44 34.59
CA PHE A 60 -11.90 -0.76 33.77
C PHE A 60 -10.77 -1.78 34.03
N SER A 61 -11.07 -3.05 33.77
CA SER A 61 -10.07 -4.12 33.76
C SER A 61 -10.50 -5.20 32.79
N PHE A 62 -9.66 -5.47 31.80
CA PHE A 62 -9.77 -6.56 30.85
C PHE A 62 -8.68 -7.59 31.09
N SER A 63 -8.92 -8.84 30.76
CA SER A 63 -7.90 -9.87 30.81
C SER A 63 -8.06 -10.85 29.62
N GLY A 64 -6.96 -11.43 29.20
CA GLY A 64 -6.94 -12.43 28.15
C GLY A 64 -5.83 -13.45 28.39
N ASP A 65 -5.80 -14.50 27.57
CA ASP A 65 -4.79 -15.55 27.69
C ASP A 65 -3.41 -15.01 27.25
N ALA A 66 -2.36 -15.57 27.88
CA ALA A 66 -0.99 -15.21 27.56
C ALA A 66 -0.69 -15.40 26.07
N GLN A 67 0.07 -14.46 25.51
CA GLN A 67 0.48 -14.50 24.12
C GLN A 67 1.86 -15.16 23.99
N GLU A 68 2.09 -15.89 22.89
CA GLU A 68 3.39 -16.48 22.56
C GLU A 68 4.26 -15.57 21.69
N ALA A 69 3.63 -14.55 21.08
CA ALA A 69 4.25 -13.53 20.27
C ALA A 69 3.47 -12.21 20.46
N PRO A 70 4.07 -11.06 20.12
CA PRO A 70 3.38 -9.79 20.27
C PRO A 70 2.06 -9.72 19.50
N GLU A 71 1.00 -9.41 20.22
CA GLU A 71 -0.34 -9.16 19.68
C GLU A 71 -0.78 -7.73 19.94
N PHE A 72 -1.63 -7.20 19.04
CA PHE A 72 -2.04 -5.80 19.06
C PHE A 72 -3.51 -5.68 19.42
N TYR A 73 -3.75 -4.81 20.38
CA TYR A 73 -5.07 -4.45 20.85
C TYR A 73 -5.27 -2.94 20.76
N ARG A 74 -6.53 -2.52 20.89
CA ARG A 74 -6.86 -1.12 21.10
C ARG A 74 -8.01 -0.96 22.06
N LEU A 75 -7.90 0.05 22.90
CA LEU A 75 -9.01 0.56 23.68
C LEU A 75 -9.75 1.60 22.86
N ARG A 76 -11.07 1.46 22.68
CA ARG A 76 -11.85 2.38 21.86
C ARG A 76 -13.12 2.86 22.56
N ILE A 77 -13.33 4.17 22.57
CA ILE A 77 -14.63 4.82 22.84
C ILE A 77 -14.96 5.67 21.62
N ALA A 78 -16.03 5.36 20.91
CA ALA A 78 -16.42 6.01 19.66
C ALA A 78 -15.24 6.05 18.65
N GLY A 79 -14.78 7.23 18.24
CA GLY A 79 -13.63 7.43 17.35
C GLY A 79 -12.27 7.59 18.03
N GLN A 80 -12.22 7.53 19.37
CA GLN A 80 -10.99 7.69 20.15
C GLN A 80 -10.34 6.35 20.42
N ILE A 81 -9.03 6.22 20.15
CA ILE A 81 -8.29 4.95 20.18
C ILE A 81 -7.00 5.11 20.97
N ILE A 82 -6.70 4.17 21.86
CA ILE A 82 -5.39 3.96 22.48
C ILE A 82 -4.88 2.60 22.04
N ASN A 83 -3.71 2.54 21.39
CA ASN A 83 -3.11 1.30 20.95
C ASN A 83 -2.31 0.64 22.07
N VAL A 84 -2.42 -0.67 22.19
CA VAL A 84 -1.77 -1.52 23.18
C VAL A 84 -1.14 -2.71 22.49
N SER A 85 0.07 -3.11 22.85
CA SER A 85 0.64 -4.42 22.49
C SER A 85 0.78 -5.28 23.72
N ILE A 86 0.58 -6.57 23.55
CA ILE A 86 0.76 -7.60 24.58
C ILE A 86 1.72 -8.62 24.03
N ASP A 87 2.84 -8.80 24.73
CA ASP A 87 3.88 -9.74 24.32
C ASP A 87 3.73 -11.12 25.02
N SER A 88 3.19 -11.13 26.24
CA SER A 88 3.01 -12.37 27.03
C SER A 88 1.91 -12.20 28.10
N THR A 89 2.29 -11.90 29.33
CA THR A 89 1.43 -11.88 30.53
C THR A 89 1.48 -10.55 31.27
N GLU A 90 1.97 -9.50 30.64
CA GLU A 90 2.11 -8.20 31.27
C GLU A 90 0.76 -7.59 31.67
N THR A 91 0.83 -6.71 32.65
CA THR A 91 -0.27 -5.82 33.01
C THR A 91 0.01 -4.42 32.48
N VAL A 92 -0.81 -3.98 31.53
CA VAL A 92 -0.74 -2.64 30.94
C VAL A 92 -1.77 -1.77 31.65
N THR A 93 -1.29 -0.66 32.27
CA THR A 93 -2.16 0.30 32.94
C THR A 93 -2.30 1.56 32.12
N VAL A 94 -3.55 2.00 31.88
CA VAL A 94 -3.88 3.20 31.10
C VAL A 94 -4.67 4.18 31.95
N LYS A 95 -4.27 5.46 31.91
CA LYS A 95 -5.05 6.58 32.47
C LYS A 95 -5.28 7.60 31.37
N ALA A 96 -6.53 7.95 31.11
CA ALA A 96 -6.89 8.88 30.05
C ALA A 96 -8.07 9.76 30.46
N GLN A 97 -8.34 10.75 29.62
CA GLN A 97 -9.50 11.63 29.78
C GLN A 97 -10.28 11.70 28.46
N TYR A 98 -11.57 11.42 28.49
CA TYR A 98 -12.45 11.58 27.35
C TYR A 98 -12.89 13.05 27.21
N PRO A 99 -12.95 13.63 25.98
CA PRO A 99 -12.79 12.97 24.68
C PRO A 99 -11.36 13.00 24.11
N GLN A 100 -10.35 13.44 24.85
CA GLN A 100 -8.97 13.57 24.37
C GLN A 100 -8.14 12.28 24.56
N MET A 101 -8.76 11.12 24.84
CA MET A 101 -8.06 9.91 25.22
C MET A 101 -7.07 9.39 24.16
N ALA A 102 -7.21 9.76 22.89
CA ALA A 102 -6.28 9.35 21.84
C ALA A 102 -4.95 10.16 21.86
N THR A 103 -4.95 11.34 22.46
CA THR A 103 -3.81 12.28 22.43
C THR A 103 -3.25 12.58 23.81
N ASP A 104 -4.09 12.51 24.86
CA ASP A 104 -3.73 12.79 26.23
C ASP A 104 -4.04 11.59 27.12
N TYR A 105 -3.04 10.73 27.31
CA TYR A 105 -3.12 9.54 28.15
C TYR A 105 -1.76 9.14 28.71
N GLU A 106 -1.78 8.48 29.85
CA GLU A 106 -0.62 7.79 30.42
C GLU A 106 -0.75 6.29 30.16
N ILE A 107 0.35 5.62 29.84
CA ILE A 107 0.41 4.17 29.70
C ILE A 107 1.67 3.67 30.38
N SER A 108 1.58 2.55 31.09
CA SER A 108 2.69 1.92 31.80
C SER A 108 2.54 0.40 31.85
N GLY A 109 3.58 -0.29 32.31
CA GLY A 109 3.62 -1.75 32.43
C GLY A 109 4.19 -2.46 31.19
N SER A 110 4.46 -1.74 30.09
CA SER A 110 5.08 -2.30 28.87
C SER A 110 5.89 -1.21 28.15
N ASP A 111 7.17 -1.49 27.90
CA ASP A 111 8.03 -0.61 27.09
C ASP A 111 7.55 -0.52 25.63
N ASN A 112 7.00 -1.62 25.09
CA ASN A 112 6.40 -1.62 23.77
C ASN A 112 5.21 -0.66 23.69
N CYS A 113 4.34 -0.65 24.68
CA CYS A 113 3.20 0.27 24.74
C CYS A 113 3.65 1.74 24.86
N LEU A 114 4.73 2.04 25.60
CA LEU A 114 5.30 3.40 25.66
C LEU A 114 5.77 3.86 24.28
N LYS A 115 6.50 3.02 23.56
CA LYS A 115 6.99 3.32 22.20
C LYS A 115 5.87 3.41 21.17
N ILE A 116 4.83 2.57 21.28
CA ILE A 116 3.63 2.63 20.43
C ILE A 116 2.88 3.95 20.66
N LYS A 117 2.77 4.42 21.93
CA LYS A 117 2.22 5.75 22.24
C LYS A 117 3.01 6.85 21.54
N GLU A 118 4.35 6.86 21.65
CA GLU A 118 5.20 7.85 21.00
C GLU A 118 4.94 7.87 19.47
N LEU A 119 4.89 6.70 18.84
CA LEU A 119 4.61 6.55 17.39
C LEU A 119 3.21 7.04 17.01
N ALA A 120 2.19 6.69 17.80
CA ALA A 120 0.82 7.13 17.57
C ALA A 120 0.69 8.66 17.64
N LEU A 121 1.32 9.29 18.63
CA LEU A 121 1.33 10.75 18.78
C LEU A 121 2.10 11.43 17.63
N LYS A 122 3.23 10.87 17.21
CA LYS A 122 3.98 11.36 16.03
C LYS A 122 3.16 11.27 14.73
N GLN A 123 2.39 10.19 14.56
CA GLN A 123 1.49 10.02 13.41
C GLN A 123 0.37 11.06 13.43
N ILE A 124 -0.22 11.33 14.59
CA ILE A 124 -1.25 12.36 14.75
C ILE A 124 -0.69 13.74 14.43
N ASP A 125 0.51 14.08 14.92
CA ASP A 125 1.20 15.35 14.62
C ASP A 125 1.48 15.49 13.11
N LEU A 126 2.02 14.46 12.47
CA LEU A 126 2.23 14.44 11.03
C LEU A 126 0.93 14.72 10.26
N ARG A 127 -0.16 14.07 10.66
CA ARG A 127 -1.47 14.27 10.04
C ARG A 127 -1.97 15.69 10.20
N GLN A 128 -1.86 16.27 11.40
CA GLN A 128 -2.30 17.64 11.65
C GLN A 128 -1.50 18.65 10.82
N ARG A 129 -0.18 18.48 10.73
CA ARG A 129 0.68 19.34 9.90
C ARG A 129 0.37 19.18 8.41
N ALA A 130 0.11 17.96 7.94
CA ALA A 130 -0.27 17.72 6.55
C ALA A 130 -1.62 18.39 6.21
N ILE A 131 -2.60 18.32 7.10
CA ILE A 131 -3.89 19.01 6.95
C ILE A 131 -3.67 20.53 6.87
N ALA A 132 -2.91 21.10 7.80
CA ALA A 132 -2.64 22.54 7.83
C ALA A 132 -1.94 23.05 6.55
N VAL A 133 -1.03 22.27 5.97
CA VAL A 133 -0.39 22.58 4.69
C VAL A 133 -1.38 22.48 3.53
N ASN A 134 -2.24 21.45 3.54
CA ASN A 134 -3.25 21.25 2.48
C ASN A 134 -4.34 22.34 2.48
N GLU A 135 -4.66 22.89 3.64
CA GLU A 135 -5.65 23.98 3.82
C GLU A 135 -5.05 25.38 3.61
N ASN A 136 -3.76 25.49 3.36
CA ASN A 136 -3.08 26.76 3.15
C ASN A 136 -3.28 27.28 1.72
N GLU A 137 -4.27 28.11 1.51
CA GLU A 137 -4.61 28.72 0.21
C GLU A 137 -3.49 29.58 -0.42
N SER A 138 -2.44 29.93 0.34
CA SER A 138 -1.29 30.69 -0.18
C SER A 138 -0.29 29.83 -0.93
N LEU A 139 -0.39 28.51 -0.84
CA LEU A 139 0.50 27.57 -1.51
C LEU A 139 -0.06 27.13 -2.85
N THR A 140 0.81 26.94 -3.83
CA THR A 140 0.47 26.24 -5.06
C THR A 140 0.31 24.75 -4.80
N VAL A 141 -0.43 24.04 -5.64
CA VAL A 141 -0.60 22.58 -5.56
C VAL A 141 0.75 21.86 -5.52
N GLU A 142 1.71 22.31 -6.34
CA GLU A 142 3.06 21.76 -6.37
C GLU A 142 3.80 21.98 -5.03
N ALA A 143 3.80 23.20 -4.49
CA ALA A 143 4.42 23.52 -3.21
C ALA A 143 3.77 22.77 -2.04
N THR A 144 2.44 22.57 -2.07
CA THR A 144 1.71 21.77 -1.10
C THR A 144 2.18 20.31 -1.14
N ASN A 145 2.21 19.70 -2.32
CA ASN A 145 2.66 18.31 -2.51
C ASN A 145 4.12 18.12 -2.06
N ASP A 146 5.02 19.02 -2.46
CA ASP A 146 6.43 18.95 -2.08
C ASP A 146 6.62 19.05 -0.55
N SER A 147 5.85 19.93 0.09
CA SER A 147 5.87 20.09 1.54
C SER A 147 5.41 18.82 2.27
N ILE A 148 4.28 18.24 1.84
CA ILE A 148 3.74 17.00 2.44
C ILE A 148 4.71 15.84 2.22
N LEU A 149 5.24 15.66 1.00
CA LEU A 149 6.23 14.62 0.70
C LEU A 149 7.53 14.82 1.50
N GLY A 150 7.94 16.06 1.75
CA GLY A 150 9.08 16.38 2.61
C GLY A 150 8.85 15.94 4.06
N MET A 151 7.68 16.24 4.61
CA MET A 151 7.29 15.81 5.96
C MET A 151 7.23 14.29 6.09
N ILE A 152 6.66 13.59 5.09
CA ILE A 152 6.59 12.12 5.06
C ILE A 152 8.00 11.52 5.04
N ARG A 153 8.91 12.04 4.21
CA ARG A 153 10.32 11.57 4.16
C ARG A 153 11.01 11.72 5.51
N GLN A 154 10.92 12.90 6.12
CA GLN A 154 11.51 13.15 7.43
C GLN A 154 10.96 12.19 8.49
N TYR A 155 9.66 12.00 8.53
CA TYR A 155 8.99 11.05 9.42
C TYR A 155 9.51 9.63 9.23
N LYS A 156 9.55 9.16 7.99
CA LYS A 156 10.03 7.81 7.65
C LYS A 156 11.48 7.58 8.06
N ASP A 157 12.35 8.57 7.83
CA ASP A 157 13.78 8.47 8.19
C ASP A 157 13.96 8.36 9.70
N GLU A 158 13.24 9.19 10.48
CA GLU A 158 13.25 9.13 11.94
C GLU A 158 12.72 7.80 12.46
N VAL A 159 11.56 7.36 11.96
CA VAL A 159 10.92 6.12 12.42
C VAL A 159 11.73 4.88 12.03
N LYS A 160 12.31 4.84 10.84
CA LYS A 160 13.23 3.75 10.44
C LYS A 160 14.42 3.66 11.39
N LYS A 161 15.05 4.80 11.67
CA LYS A 161 16.27 4.86 12.51
C LYS A 161 15.98 4.51 13.96
N ASP A 162 14.98 5.17 14.57
CA ASP A 162 14.84 5.20 16.02
C ASP A 162 13.90 4.10 16.55
N TYR A 163 13.07 3.50 15.68
CA TYR A 163 12.12 2.47 16.07
C TYR A 163 12.31 1.15 15.30
N ILE A 164 12.42 1.17 13.96
CA ILE A 164 12.41 -0.07 13.17
C ILE A 164 13.78 -0.75 13.24
N TYR A 165 14.85 -0.06 12.89
CA TYR A 165 16.19 -0.66 12.86
C TYR A 165 16.85 -0.73 14.23
N ALA A 166 16.44 0.12 15.18
CA ALA A 166 16.96 0.11 16.53
C ALA A 166 16.65 -1.19 17.27
N ALA A 167 15.45 -1.75 17.08
CA ALA A 167 15.04 -3.00 17.71
C ALA A 167 13.94 -3.69 16.88
N PRO A 168 14.31 -4.37 15.79
CA PRO A 168 13.36 -4.95 14.83
C PRO A 168 12.55 -6.14 15.40
N ASP A 169 12.96 -6.71 16.52
CA ASP A 169 12.25 -7.75 17.25
C ASP A 169 11.05 -7.25 18.06
N LYS A 170 10.96 -5.95 18.32
CA LYS A 170 9.95 -5.36 19.21
C LYS A 170 8.61 -5.12 18.53
N ALA A 171 7.53 -5.21 19.32
CA ALA A 171 6.16 -4.93 18.85
C ALA A 171 6.03 -3.54 18.23
N TYR A 172 6.69 -2.52 18.79
CA TYR A 172 6.63 -1.17 18.24
C TYR A 172 7.29 -1.03 16.87
N ALA A 173 8.29 -1.88 16.52
CA ALA A 173 8.87 -1.89 15.18
C ALA A 173 7.86 -2.44 14.15
N TYR A 174 7.12 -3.51 14.51
CA TYR A 174 6.01 -3.99 13.70
C TYR A 174 4.93 -2.91 13.52
N PHE A 175 4.48 -2.29 14.63
CA PHE A 175 3.48 -1.24 14.60
C PHE A 175 3.87 -0.07 13.68
N ALA A 176 5.15 0.32 13.72
CA ALA A 176 5.68 1.41 12.91
C ALA A 176 5.52 1.17 11.39
N LEU A 177 5.67 -0.08 10.92
CA LEU A 177 5.55 -0.43 9.50
C LEU A 177 4.15 -0.21 8.92
N PHE A 178 3.10 -0.29 9.76
CA PHE A 178 1.71 -0.21 9.34
C PHE A 178 1.04 1.14 9.62
N GLN A 179 1.82 2.16 9.94
CA GLN A 179 1.27 3.50 10.15
C GLN A 179 0.82 4.12 8.82
N THR A 180 -0.25 4.92 8.89
CA THR A 180 -0.90 5.52 7.72
C THR A 180 -0.98 7.05 7.82
N LEU A 181 -1.10 7.70 6.67
CA LEU A 181 -1.56 9.09 6.55
C LEU A 181 -2.86 9.09 5.71
N GLY A 182 -4.00 9.26 6.36
CA GLY A 182 -5.29 8.91 5.75
C GLY A 182 -5.35 7.42 5.46
N ASP A 183 -5.72 7.07 4.23
CA ASP A 183 -5.80 5.67 3.76
C ASP A 183 -4.48 5.14 3.18
N MET A 184 -3.45 5.99 3.10
CA MET A 184 -2.16 5.62 2.52
C MET A 184 -1.21 5.11 3.60
N LEU A 185 -0.59 3.92 3.37
CA LEU A 185 0.53 3.46 4.18
C LEU A 185 1.72 4.39 4.02
N LEU A 186 2.33 4.80 5.16
CA LEU A 186 3.55 5.61 5.16
C LEU A 186 4.75 4.83 4.62
N PHE A 187 4.82 3.54 4.91
CA PHE A 187 5.85 2.64 4.39
C PHE A 187 5.27 1.77 3.29
N ASN A 188 5.78 1.91 2.07
CA ASN A 188 5.27 1.17 0.91
C ASN A 188 6.01 -0.17 0.76
N PRO A 189 5.39 -1.31 1.13
CA PRO A 189 6.05 -2.62 1.06
C PRO A 189 6.09 -3.21 -0.35
N ARG A 190 5.49 -2.56 -1.36
CA ARG A 190 5.33 -3.15 -2.69
C ARG A 190 6.33 -2.64 -3.70
N THR A 191 6.67 -1.35 -3.65
CA THR A 191 7.44 -0.70 -4.72
C THR A 191 8.62 0.14 -4.22
N ASP A 192 8.60 0.58 -2.95
CA ASP A 192 9.71 1.36 -2.37
C ASP A 192 10.77 0.42 -1.79
N ARG A 193 11.95 0.42 -2.41
CA ARG A 193 13.06 -0.47 -2.03
C ARG A 193 13.52 -0.27 -0.57
N GLU A 194 13.57 0.98 -0.11
CA GLU A 194 14.03 1.28 1.24
C GLU A 194 12.98 0.93 2.30
N ASP A 195 11.71 1.01 1.94
CA ASP A 195 10.64 0.55 2.82
C ASP A 195 10.61 -0.98 2.88
N ILE A 196 10.76 -1.66 1.74
CA ILE A 196 10.83 -3.14 1.70
C ILE A 196 11.97 -3.66 2.57
N LYS A 197 13.11 -2.97 2.63
CA LYS A 197 14.21 -3.34 3.54
C LYS A 197 13.79 -3.23 5.01
N ALA A 198 12.98 -2.23 5.36
CA ALA A 198 12.46 -2.08 6.72
C ALA A 198 11.52 -3.25 7.07
N PHE A 199 10.59 -3.63 6.17
CA PHE A 199 9.75 -4.82 6.34
C PHE A 199 10.58 -6.09 6.47
N ALA A 200 11.61 -6.28 5.62
CA ALA A 200 12.49 -7.45 5.65
C ALA A 200 13.30 -7.54 6.95
N ALA A 201 13.76 -6.41 7.51
CA ALA A 201 14.50 -6.40 8.77
C ALA A 201 13.63 -6.88 9.93
N VAL A 202 12.38 -6.38 10.03
CA VAL A 202 11.44 -6.83 11.07
C VAL A 202 11.03 -8.27 10.84
N ALA A 203 10.70 -8.66 9.60
CA ALA A 203 10.34 -10.04 9.27
C ALA A 203 11.43 -11.04 9.68
N THR A 204 12.68 -10.78 9.30
CA THR A 204 13.82 -11.65 9.66
C THR A 204 14.02 -11.76 11.18
N SER A 205 13.84 -10.64 11.88
CA SER A 205 13.95 -10.63 13.33
C SER A 205 12.81 -11.41 14.00
N TRP A 206 11.58 -11.25 13.48
CA TRP A 206 10.41 -11.98 14.00
C TRP A 206 10.46 -13.46 13.70
N ASP A 207 10.93 -13.89 12.53
CA ASP A 207 11.16 -15.31 12.20
C ASP A 207 12.08 -15.99 13.22
N SER A 208 13.08 -15.25 13.74
CA SER A 208 14.03 -15.76 14.72
C SER A 208 13.50 -15.76 16.16
N ASN A 209 12.75 -14.70 16.54
CA ASN A 209 12.29 -14.51 17.92
C ASN A 209 10.89 -15.10 18.16
N TYR A 210 10.06 -15.15 17.12
CA TYR A 210 8.66 -15.61 17.17
C TYR A 210 8.34 -16.55 16.00
N PRO A 211 9.00 -17.73 15.89
CA PRO A 211 8.94 -18.57 14.68
C PRO A 211 7.55 -19.11 14.35
N ASN A 212 6.63 -19.12 15.32
CA ASN A 212 5.25 -19.58 15.13
C ASN A 212 4.25 -18.43 14.97
N SER A 213 4.72 -17.18 14.89
CA SER A 213 3.85 -16.01 14.77
C SER A 213 3.22 -15.92 13.40
N ALA A 214 1.89 -15.88 13.33
CA ALA A 214 1.17 -15.59 12.09
C ALA A 214 1.53 -14.20 11.53
N ARG A 215 1.83 -13.23 12.39
CA ARG A 215 2.27 -11.88 12.00
C ARG A 215 3.67 -11.89 11.41
N GLY A 216 4.58 -12.70 11.98
CA GLY A 216 5.93 -12.92 11.42
C GLY A 216 5.82 -13.52 10.01
N ALA A 217 5.04 -14.58 9.84
CA ALA A 217 4.80 -15.21 8.54
C ALA A 217 4.19 -14.23 7.51
N ASN A 218 3.25 -13.37 7.94
CA ASN A 218 2.66 -12.36 7.08
C ASN A 218 3.69 -11.30 6.65
N LEU A 219 4.52 -10.79 7.58
CA LEU A 219 5.61 -9.86 7.25
C LEU A 219 6.62 -10.47 6.27
N HIS A 220 6.97 -11.74 6.46
CA HIS A 220 7.86 -12.48 5.57
C HIS A 220 7.31 -12.50 4.14
N ASN A 221 6.03 -12.85 3.99
CA ASN A 221 5.36 -12.85 2.68
C ASN A 221 5.33 -11.46 2.04
N ILE A 222 4.99 -10.42 2.81
CA ILE A 222 5.00 -9.02 2.35
C ILE A 222 6.39 -8.62 1.85
N ALA A 223 7.45 -8.94 2.60
CA ALA A 223 8.82 -8.61 2.22
C ALA A 223 9.28 -9.34 0.96
N ILE A 224 8.95 -10.64 0.83
CA ILE A 224 9.28 -11.43 -0.38
C ILE A 224 8.54 -10.89 -1.61
N GLU A 225 7.24 -10.61 -1.48
CA GLU A 225 6.46 -10.03 -2.57
C GLU A 225 7.04 -8.70 -3.01
N GLY A 226 7.35 -7.81 -2.06
CA GLY A 226 7.99 -6.53 -2.35
C GLY A 226 9.33 -6.66 -3.06
N MET A 227 10.21 -7.55 -2.59
CA MET A 227 11.49 -7.83 -3.25
C MET A 227 11.31 -8.37 -4.67
N LYS A 228 10.32 -9.25 -4.89
CA LYS A 228 9.98 -9.76 -6.22
C LYS A 228 9.52 -8.62 -7.14
N ASN A 229 8.62 -7.76 -6.67
CA ASN A 229 8.11 -6.63 -7.44
C ASN A 229 9.23 -5.65 -7.82
N VAL A 230 10.14 -5.33 -6.90
CA VAL A 230 11.31 -4.48 -7.19
C VAL A 230 12.21 -5.12 -8.23
N ARG A 231 12.47 -6.44 -8.17
CA ARG A 231 13.27 -7.14 -9.18
C ARG A 231 12.63 -7.10 -10.55
N ILE A 232 11.29 -7.27 -10.63
CA ILE A 232 10.54 -7.18 -11.89
C ILE A 232 10.67 -5.76 -12.45
N ASN A 233 10.45 -4.73 -11.61
CA ASN A 233 10.57 -3.33 -12.02
C ASN A 233 11.99 -2.96 -12.43
N ASP A 234 13.01 -3.47 -11.73
CA ASP A 234 14.42 -3.25 -12.10
C ASP A 234 14.77 -3.98 -13.41
N ALA A 235 14.29 -5.21 -13.59
CA ALA A 235 14.47 -5.93 -14.83
C ALA A 235 13.80 -5.19 -16.01
N ALA A 236 12.61 -4.66 -15.81
CA ALA A 236 11.92 -3.81 -16.78
C ALA A 236 12.67 -2.49 -17.06
N ARG A 237 13.25 -1.86 -16.01
CA ARG A 237 14.09 -0.65 -16.14
C ARG A 237 15.45 -0.93 -16.77
N ASN A 238 16.08 -2.07 -16.47
CA ASN A 238 17.36 -2.51 -17.02
C ASN A 238 17.22 -3.11 -18.42
N GLN A 239 16.01 -3.48 -18.81
CA GLN A 239 15.61 -3.65 -20.20
C GLN A 239 15.37 -2.28 -20.87
N ASN A 240 15.92 -1.19 -20.34
CA ASN A 240 16.14 0.02 -21.11
C ASN A 240 17.02 -0.37 -22.29
N ILE A 241 16.37 -0.84 -23.33
CA ILE A 241 16.94 -0.90 -24.66
C ILE A 241 17.33 0.55 -24.93
N ASP A 242 18.63 0.81 -24.88
CA ASP A 242 19.23 2.06 -25.25
C ASP A 242 18.52 2.53 -26.54
N ALA A 243 17.81 3.67 -26.45
CA ALA A 243 17.04 4.17 -27.59
C ALA A 243 17.92 4.34 -28.83
N SER A 244 19.25 4.48 -28.64
CA SER A 244 20.26 4.46 -29.71
C SER A 244 20.50 3.06 -30.30
N LYS A 245 20.11 1.98 -29.60
CA LYS A 245 20.18 0.58 -30.08
C LYS A 245 18.86 0.11 -30.69
N ILE A 246 17.74 0.81 -30.46
CA ILE A 246 16.46 0.53 -31.09
C ILE A 246 16.47 0.86 -32.58
N SER A 247 17.38 1.72 -33.04
CA SER A 247 17.51 2.07 -34.47
C SER A 247 17.86 0.90 -35.42
N SER A 248 18.10 -0.30 -34.87
CA SER A 248 18.37 -1.52 -35.69
C SER A 248 17.53 -2.73 -35.31
N ALA A 249 16.67 -2.63 -34.27
CA ALA A 249 15.74 -3.70 -33.93
C ALA A 249 14.32 -3.27 -34.34
N GLY A 250 13.64 -4.02 -35.15
CA GLY A 250 12.26 -3.79 -35.54
C GLY A 250 11.34 -3.79 -34.32
N VAL A 251 10.12 -3.26 -34.48
CA VAL A 251 9.07 -3.23 -33.47
C VAL A 251 8.86 -4.60 -32.83
N ILE A 252 8.74 -4.66 -31.52
CA ILE A 252 8.31 -5.87 -30.80
C ILE A 252 6.81 -6.05 -31.05
N ASP A 253 6.40 -7.24 -31.50
CA ASP A 253 5.02 -7.49 -31.87
C ASP A 253 4.06 -7.38 -30.69
N ILE A 254 2.93 -6.72 -30.91
CA ILE A 254 1.77 -6.71 -30.01
C ILE A 254 0.65 -7.44 -30.71
N ALA A 255 0.24 -8.59 -30.17
CA ALA A 255 -0.82 -9.43 -30.72
C ALA A 255 -2.01 -9.45 -29.73
N LEU A 256 -3.01 -8.62 -29.98
CA LEU A 256 -4.20 -8.48 -29.13
C LEU A 256 -5.49 -8.56 -29.93
N ARG A 257 -6.63 -8.83 -29.30
CA ARG A 257 -7.94 -8.85 -29.96
C ARG A 257 -8.51 -7.44 -30.08
N ASP A 258 -9.05 -7.15 -31.28
CA ASP A 258 -9.79 -5.91 -31.50
C ASP A 258 -11.22 -5.98 -30.92
N ASN A 259 -11.94 -4.87 -30.97
CA ASN A 259 -13.32 -4.73 -30.45
C ASN A 259 -14.35 -5.62 -31.19
N LYS A 260 -13.95 -6.25 -32.29
CA LYS A 260 -14.73 -7.25 -33.05
C LYS A 260 -14.26 -8.68 -32.77
N GLY A 261 -13.29 -8.86 -31.88
CA GLY A 261 -12.73 -10.18 -31.52
C GLY A 261 -11.66 -10.69 -32.44
N LYS A 262 -11.28 -9.95 -33.52
CA LYS A 262 -10.23 -10.36 -34.45
C LYS A 262 -8.85 -10.11 -33.83
N MET A 263 -7.93 -11.07 -33.99
CA MET A 263 -6.53 -10.88 -33.59
C MET A 263 -5.88 -9.85 -34.53
N ARG A 264 -5.24 -8.84 -33.94
CA ARG A 264 -4.47 -7.82 -34.64
C ARG A 264 -3.03 -7.88 -34.15
N ARG A 265 -2.11 -7.79 -35.11
CA ARG A 265 -0.68 -7.72 -34.82
C ARG A 265 -0.13 -6.39 -35.28
N LEU A 266 0.67 -5.78 -34.40
CA LEU A 266 1.34 -4.50 -34.70
C LEU A 266 2.29 -4.67 -35.92
N THR A 267 2.99 -5.80 -35.99
CA THR A 267 3.94 -6.11 -37.07
C THR A 267 3.28 -6.31 -38.45
N ASP A 268 1.98 -6.59 -38.50
CA ASP A 268 1.24 -6.70 -39.77
C ASP A 268 1.08 -5.35 -40.51
N LEU A 269 1.35 -4.25 -39.81
CA LEU A 269 1.24 -2.88 -40.31
C LEU A 269 2.53 -2.39 -41.01
N LYS A 270 3.51 -3.26 -41.25
CA LYS A 270 4.72 -2.93 -41.97
C LYS A 270 4.38 -2.34 -43.34
N GLY A 271 5.02 -1.23 -43.69
CA GLY A 271 4.73 -0.46 -44.90
C GLY A 271 3.87 0.77 -44.66
N GLN A 272 3.30 0.89 -43.51
CA GLN A 272 2.55 2.08 -43.04
C GLN A 272 3.36 2.86 -41.98
N VAL A 273 3.07 4.11 -41.84
CA VAL A 273 3.47 4.90 -40.65
C VAL A 273 2.45 4.57 -39.54
N VAL A 274 2.91 4.11 -38.38
CA VAL A 274 2.00 3.70 -37.31
C VAL A 274 2.16 4.57 -36.10
N LEU A 275 1.03 5.10 -35.62
CA LEU A 275 0.95 5.68 -34.29
C LEU A 275 0.46 4.59 -33.32
N LEU A 276 1.37 4.03 -32.55
CA LEU A 276 1.06 3.12 -31.45
C LEU A 276 0.70 3.97 -30.22
N ASP A 277 -0.56 3.92 -29.78
CA ASP A 277 -1.12 4.75 -28.71
C ASP A 277 -1.61 3.89 -27.54
N PHE A 278 -1.10 4.11 -26.36
CA PHE A 278 -1.55 3.48 -25.11
C PHE A 278 -2.56 4.37 -24.41
N HIS A 279 -3.75 3.84 -24.14
CA HIS A 279 -4.91 4.63 -23.77
C HIS A 279 -5.77 4.02 -22.65
N VAL A 280 -6.44 4.89 -21.88
CA VAL A 280 -7.51 4.53 -20.95
C VAL A 280 -8.73 5.39 -21.29
N PHE A 281 -9.79 4.77 -21.76
CA PHE A 281 -11.03 5.48 -22.15
C PHE A 281 -11.77 6.06 -20.94
N ALA A 282 -11.59 5.46 -19.75
CA ALA A 282 -12.17 5.96 -18.50
C ALA A 282 -11.48 7.22 -17.95
N ALA A 283 -10.33 7.62 -18.51
CA ALA A 283 -9.62 8.83 -18.07
C ALA A 283 -10.33 10.11 -18.52
N ASN A 284 -10.27 11.17 -17.69
CA ASN A 284 -10.90 12.46 -17.97
C ASN A 284 -10.39 13.12 -19.25
N GLU A 285 -9.15 12.91 -19.61
CA GLU A 285 -8.49 13.47 -20.80
C GLU A 285 -8.78 12.67 -22.10
N SER A 286 -9.41 11.49 -21.97
CA SER A 286 -9.70 10.59 -23.10
C SER A 286 -10.47 11.29 -24.22
N PRO A 287 -11.55 12.06 -24.00
CA PRO A 287 -12.29 12.68 -25.10
C PRO A 287 -11.44 13.62 -25.95
N ALA A 288 -10.58 14.42 -25.32
CA ALA A 288 -9.69 15.35 -26.05
C ALA A 288 -8.64 14.59 -26.86
N ARG A 289 -8.09 13.50 -26.32
CA ARG A 289 -7.15 12.62 -27.01
C ARG A 289 -7.80 11.97 -28.23
N ILE A 290 -8.99 11.43 -28.10
CA ILE A 290 -9.73 10.79 -29.20
C ILE A 290 -10.05 11.77 -30.32
N LEU A 291 -10.39 13.03 -30.00
CA LEU A 291 -10.60 14.07 -31.01
C LEU A 291 -9.32 14.33 -31.81
N LEU A 292 -8.18 14.52 -31.15
CA LEU A 292 -6.88 14.69 -31.77
C LEU A 292 -6.53 13.51 -32.70
N LEU A 293 -6.67 12.29 -32.21
CA LEU A 293 -6.39 11.08 -32.99
C LEU A 293 -7.31 10.99 -34.23
N ARG A 294 -8.57 11.37 -34.11
CA ARG A 294 -9.52 11.39 -35.22
C ARG A 294 -9.15 12.42 -36.29
N GLU A 295 -8.70 13.61 -35.90
CA GLU A 295 -8.20 14.62 -36.83
C GLU A 295 -6.99 14.12 -37.62
N LEU A 296 -6.00 13.57 -36.91
CA LEU A 296 -4.80 13.00 -37.54
C LEU A 296 -5.13 11.84 -38.48
N TYR A 297 -6.00 10.94 -38.05
CA TYR A 297 -6.42 9.78 -38.87
C TYR A 297 -7.14 10.24 -40.14
N ASN A 298 -8.13 11.12 -40.01
CA ASN A 298 -8.88 11.62 -41.16
C ASN A 298 -7.97 12.32 -42.19
N LYS A 299 -6.94 13.04 -41.69
CA LYS A 299 -6.05 13.82 -42.54
C LYS A 299 -4.98 12.93 -43.25
N TYR A 300 -4.48 11.91 -42.59
CA TYR A 300 -3.29 11.20 -43.00
C TYR A 300 -3.46 9.71 -43.30
N HIS A 301 -4.60 9.09 -42.96
CA HIS A 301 -4.84 7.68 -43.23
C HIS A 301 -4.71 7.34 -44.73
N GLY A 302 -5.31 8.18 -45.59
CA GLY A 302 -5.19 8.03 -47.04
C GLY A 302 -3.77 8.18 -47.62
N GLN A 303 -2.82 8.68 -46.80
CA GLN A 303 -1.41 8.85 -47.14
C GLN A 303 -0.53 7.75 -46.52
N GLY A 304 -1.13 6.83 -45.73
CA GLY A 304 -0.47 5.68 -45.14
C GLY A 304 -0.22 5.74 -43.66
N LEU A 305 -0.92 6.60 -42.91
CA LEU A 305 -0.96 6.56 -41.44
C LEU A 305 -1.95 5.49 -40.99
N GLU A 306 -1.55 4.63 -40.05
CA GLU A 306 -2.47 3.81 -39.28
C GLU A 306 -2.30 4.12 -37.77
N ILE A 307 -3.37 3.96 -36.99
CA ILE A 307 -3.34 4.05 -35.55
C ILE A 307 -3.61 2.69 -34.94
N TYR A 308 -2.68 2.20 -34.13
CA TYR A 308 -2.82 0.99 -33.34
C TYR A 308 -2.98 1.39 -31.87
N GLN A 309 -4.23 1.46 -31.40
CA GLN A 309 -4.55 1.92 -30.06
C GLN A 309 -4.74 0.74 -29.11
N VAL A 310 -3.91 0.69 -28.06
CA VAL A 310 -3.94 -0.33 -27.01
C VAL A 310 -4.64 0.25 -25.80
N SER A 311 -5.84 -0.23 -25.51
CA SER A 311 -6.57 0.08 -24.27
C SER A 311 -6.15 -0.87 -23.16
N ILE A 312 -6.01 -0.30 -21.97
CA ILE A 312 -5.84 -1.06 -20.72
C ILE A 312 -7.03 -0.87 -19.77
N ASP A 313 -8.19 -0.46 -20.28
CA ASP A 313 -9.41 -0.37 -19.50
C ASP A 313 -9.79 -1.75 -18.94
N PRO A 314 -10.12 -1.84 -17.63
CA PRO A 314 -10.47 -3.12 -17.01
C PRO A 314 -11.83 -3.66 -17.51
N ASP A 315 -12.77 -2.78 -17.86
CA ASP A 315 -14.11 -3.14 -18.34
C ASP A 315 -14.13 -3.28 -19.87
N GLU A 316 -14.25 -4.54 -20.32
CA GLU A 316 -14.32 -4.87 -21.74
C GLU A 316 -15.59 -4.32 -22.42
N HIS A 317 -16.72 -4.31 -21.70
CA HIS A 317 -17.99 -3.84 -22.27
C HIS A 317 -17.95 -2.34 -22.49
N PHE A 318 -17.48 -1.59 -21.50
CA PHE A 318 -17.26 -0.15 -21.60
C PHE A 318 -16.31 0.18 -22.77
N TRP A 319 -15.15 -0.50 -22.85
CA TRP A 319 -14.19 -0.32 -23.93
C TRP A 319 -14.81 -0.57 -25.31
N LYS A 320 -15.58 -1.65 -25.49
CA LYS A 320 -16.27 -1.94 -26.75
C LYS A 320 -17.25 -0.85 -27.16
N GLN A 321 -17.96 -0.26 -26.21
CA GLN A 321 -18.86 0.88 -26.46
C GLN A 321 -18.08 2.10 -26.92
N GLN A 322 -16.98 2.44 -26.24
CA GLN A 322 -16.17 3.62 -26.58
C GLN A 322 -15.51 3.50 -27.97
N THR A 323 -15.11 2.29 -28.34
CA THR A 323 -14.37 2.04 -29.60
C THR A 323 -15.24 1.69 -30.79
N ALA A 324 -16.55 1.50 -30.61
CA ALA A 324 -17.46 1.02 -31.67
C ALA A 324 -17.48 1.89 -32.93
N ALA A 325 -17.31 3.21 -32.79
CA ALA A 325 -17.34 4.20 -33.88
C ALA A 325 -15.96 4.75 -34.25
N LEU A 326 -14.87 4.17 -33.72
CA LEU A 326 -13.52 4.62 -34.05
C LEU A 326 -13.05 3.91 -35.33
N PRO A 327 -12.46 4.64 -36.31
CA PRO A 327 -12.12 4.10 -37.61
C PRO A 327 -10.79 3.32 -37.65
N TRP A 328 -9.95 3.42 -36.65
CA TRP A 328 -8.64 2.80 -36.55
C TRP A 328 -8.65 1.51 -35.75
N ILE A 329 -7.49 0.85 -35.67
CA ILE A 329 -7.34 -0.41 -34.92
C ILE A 329 -7.37 -0.15 -33.42
N ASN A 330 -8.38 -0.69 -32.75
CA ASN A 330 -8.54 -0.63 -31.30
C ASN A 330 -8.41 -2.04 -30.72
N VAL A 331 -7.40 -2.27 -29.90
CA VAL A 331 -7.18 -3.54 -29.20
C VAL A 331 -7.21 -3.31 -27.68
N ARG A 332 -7.46 -4.36 -26.91
CA ARG A 332 -7.49 -4.27 -25.45
C ARG A 332 -6.56 -5.30 -24.83
N ASP A 333 -5.75 -4.83 -23.89
CA ASP A 333 -5.00 -5.69 -22.99
C ASP A 333 -5.77 -5.82 -21.66
N GLY A 334 -6.29 -7.01 -21.40
CA GLY A 334 -7.10 -7.31 -20.22
C GLY A 334 -6.31 -7.37 -18.91
N GLU A 335 -4.97 -7.37 -18.97
CA GLU A 335 -4.10 -7.36 -17.79
C GLU A 335 -4.03 -5.96 -17.14
N GLY A 336 -4.59 -4.93 -17.78
CA GLY A 336 -4.65 -3.57 -17.28
C GLY A 336 -3.25 -2.98 -17.00
N LEU A 337 -3.05 -2.37 -15.85
CA LEU A 337 -1.75 -1.79 -15.47
C LEU A 337 -0.63 -2.83 -15.25
N GLN A 338 -0.95 -4.12 -15.17
CA GLN A 338 0.03 -5.20 -15.04
C GLN A 338 0.42 -5.80 -16.39
N SER A 339 -0.05 -5.22 -17.49
CA SER A 339 0.20 -5.64 -18.85
C SER A 339 1.68 -5.82 -19.17
N GLN A 340 2.04 -6.98 -19.69
CA GLN A 340 3.38 -7.22 -20.23
C GLN A 340 3.70 -6.29 -21.41
N THR A 341 2.69 -5.89 -22.18
CA THR A 341 2.83 -4.95 -23.29
C THR A 341 3.32 -3.60 -22.81
N LEU A 342 2.79 -3.08 -21.69
CA LEU A 342 3.28 -1.85 -21.07
C LEU A 342 4.74 -1.97 -20.62
N ALA A 343 5.09 -3.12 -20.03
CA ALA A 343 6.46 -3.38 -19.57
C ALA A 343 7.46 -3.45 -20.75
N ILE A 344 7.11 -4.16 -21.82
CA ILE A 344 7.94 -4.32 -23.02
C ILE A 344 8.22 -2.96 -23.69
N TYR A 345 7.22 -2.10 -23.78
CA TYR A 345 7.35 -0.77 -24.37
C TYR A 345 7.80 0.30 -23.33
N ASN A 346 8.09 -0.11 -22.09
CA ASN A 346 8.49 0.80 -20.99
C ASN A 346 7.53 1.98 -20.82
N VAL A 347 6.22 1.72 -20.92
CA VAL A 347 5.17 2.72 -20.69
C VAL A 347 5.04 2.96 -19.20
N GLN A 348 5.40 4.16 -18.73
CA GLN A 348 5.39 4.53 -17.30
C GLN A 348 4.16 5.33 -16.87
N GLY A 349 3.42 5.85 -17.83
CA GLY A 349 2.20 6.62 -17.62
C GLY A 349 1.32 6.57 -18.85
N ILE A 350 0.02 6.82 -18.70
CA ILE A 350 -0.95 6.82 -19.79
C ILE A 350 -1.69 8.15 -19.75
N PRO A 351 -1.84 8.80 -20.93
CA PRO A 351 -1.51 8.32 -22.28
C PRO A 351 -0.01 8.38 -22.61
N ASP A 352 0.47 7.39 -23.38
CA ASP A 352 1.81 7.40 -23.99
C ASP A 352 1.70 6.90 -25.44
N TYR A 353 2.62 7.31 -26.32
CA TYR A 353 2.59 6.89 -27.71
C TYR A 353 3.99 6.78 -28.31
N PHE A 354 4.06 5.93 -29.36
CA PHE A 354 5.25 5.73 -30.17
C PHE A 354 4.91 5.96 -31.65
N LEU A 355 5.85 6.56 -32.37
CA LEU A 355 5.76 6.72 -33.80
C LEU A 355 6.67 5.68 -34.47
N ILE A 356 6.12 4.92 -35.44
CA ILE A 356 6.76 3.81 -36.11
C ILE A 356 6.80 4.12 -37.60
N ASP A 357 7.96 3.95 -38.23
CA ASP A 357 8.14 4.19 -39.65
C ASP A 357 7.63 3.02 -40.51
N ARG A 358 7.64 3.20 -41.84
CA ARG A 358 7.24 2.17 -42.80
C ARG A 358 8.14 0.93 -42.79
N GLY A 359 9.35 1.05 -42.25
CA GLY A 359 10.30 -0.05 -42.07
C GLY A 359 10.03 -0.88 -40.82
N ASN A 360 9.03 -0.48 -40.02
CA ASN A 360 8.67 -1.10 -38.76
C ASN A 360 9.71 -0.79 -37.65
N ASN A 361 10.31 0.40 -37.66
CA ASN A 361 11.21 0.88 -36.63
C ASN A 361 10.53 1.97 -35.81
N ILE A 362 10.74 1.96 -34.50
CA ILE A 362 10.31 3.04 -33.61
C ILE A 362 11.23 4.24 -33.85
N VAL A 363 10.66 5.36 -34.30
CA VAL A 363 11.39 6.60 -34.63
C VAL A 363 11.11 7.74 -33.67
N GLY A 364 10.11 7.62 -32.80
CA GLY A 364 9.78 8.62 -31.80
C GLY A 364 8.91 8.09 -30.67
N ARG A 365 8.97 8.78 -29.53
CA ARG A 365 8.13 8.55 -28.38
C ARG A 365 7.58 9.88 -27.86
N ALA A 366 6.43 9.87 -27.19
CA ALA A 366 5.73 11.05 -26.67
C ALA A 366 6.66 12.09 -26.04
N GLN A 367 7.62 11.66 -25.22
CA GLN A 367 8.57 12.53 -24.51
C GLN A 367 9.50 13.32 -25.45
N ASN A 368 9.77 12.81 -26.66
CA ASN A 368 10.75 13.36 -27.59
C ASN A 368 10.09 14.07 -28.78
N ILE A 369 8.76 13.94 -28.93
CA ILE A 369 8.02 14.53 -30.05
C ILE A 369 7.36 15.84 -29.55
N LYS A 370 7.84 16.97 -30.07
CA LYS A 370 7.31 18.29 -29.73
C LYS A 370 6.00 18.59 -30.45
N ASP A 371 5.90 18.16 -31.70
CA ASP A 371 4.73 18.30 -32.56
C ASP A 371 4.46 16.96 -33.24
N LEU A 372 3.36 16.30 -32.81
CA LEU A 372 3.00 14.97 -33.31
C LEU A 372 2.59 15.01 -34.76
N GLU A 373 1.87 16.04 -35.20
CA GLU A 373 1.40 16.18 -36.56
C GLU A 373 2.57 16.36 -37.53
N GLU A 374 3.53 17.23 -37.19
CA GLU A 374 4.72 17.45 -37.98
C GLU A 374 5.57 16.18 -38.06
N ALA A 375 5.73 15.45 -36.93
CA ALA A 375 6.47 14.19 -36.90
C ALA A 375 5.85 13.12 -37.81
N ILE A 376 4.51 12.97 -37.80
CA ILE A 376 3.79 12.06 -38.69
C ILE A 376 4.02 12.46 -40.17
N LYS A 377 3.85 13.74 -40.48
CA LYS A 377 3.99 14.27 -41.83
C LYS A 377 5.38 14.01 -42.44
N ASN A 378 6.42 14.06 -41.62
CA ASN A 378 7.81 13.82 -42.05
C ASN A 378 8.10 12.34 -42.36
N LEU A 379 7.24 11.40 -41.99
CA LEU A 379 7.39 9.96 -42.21
C LEU A 379 6.50 9.44 -43.37
N LEU A 380 5.48 10.20 -43.73
CA LEU A 380 4.56 9.85 -44.83
C LEU A 380 5.17 10.06 -46.21
#